data_497a5b46cbc4a072df4cf7a293002bb8
#
_entry.id   497a5b46cbc4a072df4cf7a293002bb8
#
_cell.length_a   1.000
_cell.length_b   1.000
_cell.length_c   1.000
_cell.angle_alpha   90.00
_cell.angle_beta   90.00
_cell.angle_gamma   90.00
#
_symmetry.space_group_name_H-M   'P 1'
#
loop_
_entity.id
_entity.type
_entity.pdbx_description
1 polymer ?
#
loop_
_entity_poly.entity_id
_entity_poly.type
_entity_poly.pdbx_seq_one_letter_code
_entity_poly.pdbx_strand_id
1 'polypeptide(L)'
;MFPDLPAASFDDERLLVLGVEGSICDGSQSDAEGHIEAGQPFFGQYLAHDLTADRSPLRVHGDINTLRNIRSPRANLEALYGGGPVGSPYLYDQTDPAKLLLADGGRDLPRNQQGIALIGDPRNDVHAFMTGLQVGFIHAHNRLVDRLRTDGVPESDLFDDARLALNWHYQWVILNDFLPNLVGNAMTMSVLRDGLRFYRPVGEPFVPVEFADAAYRYGHSQVKGDYQVQPAGPRFPVFPDLAGFCPLTPEHGIDWTLLFDVPGHPPAQRAKPIDGQLPASLIRLPESITGAVEISAYRSLAARDLQRGMGTGLPSGEAVTRAVGATPLTRDELALGDWQDETPLWLYILREAAVRGGGDHLGEVGGRIVAEVIVGIIRKDPESYLANDPSWRPTLPSHQPGSFKIRDLLIPSS
;
A
#
# COMPACT_ATOMS: atom_id res chain seq x y z
N MET A 1 11.05 2.52 -15.43
CA MET A 1 10.29 1.81 -16.49
C MET A 1 10.47 2.47 -17.85
N PHE A 2 10.66 3.78 -17.88
CA PHE A 2 10.71 4.58 -19.10
C PHE A 2 12.04 5.34 -19.21
N PRO A 3 13.18 4.65 -19.38
CA PRO A 3 14.52 5.26 -19.30
C PRO A 3 14.81 6.26 -20.42
N ASP A 4 14.06 6.21 -21.52
CA ASP A 4 14.24 7.10 -22.67
C ASP A 4 13.40 8.40 -22.57
N LEU A 5 12.54 8.52 -21.56
CA LEU A 5 11.76 9.73 -21.34
C LEU A 5 12.58 10.75 -20.54
N PRO A 6 12.54 12.04 -20.94
CA PRO A 6 13.19 13.09 -20.17
C PRO A 6 12.50 13.30 -18.81
N ALA A 7 13.26 13.63 -17.80
CA ALA A 7 12.73 14.12 -16.53
C ALA A 7 11.92 15.41 -16.77
N ALA A 8 10.72 15.48 -16.18
CA ALA A 8 9.95 16.71 -16.16
C ALA A 8 10.58 17.69 -15.16
N SER A 9 10.61 18.96 -15.51
CA SER A 9 11.14 20.02 -14.66
C SER A 9 10.07 21.10 -14.46
N PHE A 10 9.85 21.47 -13.22
CA PHE A 10 8.84 22.44 -12.81
C PHE A 10 9.49 23.48 -11.91
N ASP A 11 8.92 24.67 -11.86
CA ASP A 11 9.27 25.65 -10.83
C ASP A 11 8.80 25.14 -9.47
N ASP A 12 9.70 25.15 -8.46
CA ASP A 12 9.44 24.58 -7.12
C ASP A 12 8.24 25.23 -6.44
N GLU A 13 8.13 26.56 -6.48
CA GLU A 13 7.06 27.28 -5.80
C GLU A 13 5.71 27.01 -6.46
N ARG A 14 5.67 27.03 -7.79
CA ARG A 14 4.46 26.71 -8.57
C ARG A 14 4.02 25.27 -8.34
N LEU A 15 4.97 24.32 -8.27
CA LEU A 15 4.67 22.92 -8.04
C LEU A 15 4.04 22.71 -6.65
N LEU A 16 4.62 23.31 -5.61
CA LEU A 16 4.12 23.19 -4.25
C LEU A 16 2.71 23.77 -4.07
N VAL A 17 2.39 24.86 -4.79
CA VAL A 17 1.05 25.49 -4.76
C VAL A 17 -0.05 24.51 -5.19
N LEU A 18 0.22 23.53 -6.04
CA LEU A 18 -0.78 22.51 -6.41
C LEU A 18 -1.20 21.61 -5.24
N GLY A 19 -0.33 21.42 -4.23
CA GLY A 19 -0.50 20.45 -3.16
C GLY A 19 -0.82 21.03 -1.78
N VAL A 20 -0.90 22.35 -1.60
CA VAL A 20 -1.13 22.97 -0.29
C VAL A 20 -2.63 23.14 0.02
N GLU A 21 -2.93 23.59 1.25
CA GLU A 21 -4.29 23.91 1.69
C GLU A 21 -4.93 24.97 0.76
N GLY A 22 -6.18 24.73 0.38
CA GLY A 22 -6.93 25.57 -0.56
C GLY A 22 -6.58 25.36 -2.05
N SER A 23 -5.66 24.42 -2.34
CA SER A 23 -5.27 24.08 -3.71
C SER A 23 -6.17 23.03 -4.35
N ILE A 24 -5.85 22.65 -5.60
CA ILE A 24 -6.57 21.60 -6.33
C ILE A 24 -6.47 20.21 -5.68
N CYS A 25 -5.43 19.97 -4.86
CA CYS A 25 -5.29 18.71 -4.13
C CYS A 25 -5.95 18.74 -2.73
N ASP A 26 -6.53 19.88 -2.32
CA ASP A 26 -7.22 19.98 -1.04
C ASP A 26 -8.66 19.49 -1.13
N GLY A 27 -8.90 18.27 -0.68
CA GLY A 27 -10.21 17.64 -0.54
C GLY A 27 -10.81 17.77 0.86
N SER A 28 -10.37 18.73 1.67
CA SER A 28 -10.84 18.90 3.08
C SER A 28 -12.34 19.10 3.20
N GLN A 29 -13.02 19.54 2.15
CA GLN A 29 -14.47 19.75 2.08
C GLN A 29 -15.19 18.65 1.31
N SER A 30 -14.50 17.59 0.89
CA SER A 30 -15.11 16.51 0.09
C SER A 30 -15.50 15.34 0.97
N ASP A 31 -16.79 15.01 0.95
CA ASP A 31 -17.37 13.80 1.57
C ASP A 31 -17.60 12.69 0.52
N ALA A 32 -16.97 12.77 -0.65
CA ALA A 32 -17.14 11.80 -1.72
C ALA A 32 -16.78 10.39 -1.26
N GLU A 33 -17.66 9.43 -1.52
CA GLU A 33 -17.40 8.00 -1.32
C GLU A 33 -17.30 7.31 -2.69
N GLY A 34 -16.29 6.45 -2.82
CA GLY A 34 -16.13 5.55 -3.96
C GLY A 34 -16.85 4.22 -3.74
N HIS A 35 -16.56 3.24 -4.59
CA HIS A 35 -17.13 1.89 -4.48
C HIS A 35 -16.17 0.90 -3.79
N ILE A 36 -14.90 1.26 -3.68
CA ILE A 36 -13.86 0.40 -3.10
C ILE A 36 -14.00 0.34 -1.57
N GLU A 37 -13.84 -0.83 -1.00
CA GLU A 37 -13.83 -1.05 0.46
C GLU A 37 -12.72 -0.23 1.14
N ALA A 38 -13.04 0.39 2.26
CA ALA A 38 -12.13 1.31 2.96
C ALA A 38 -10.84 0.67 3.48
N GLY A 39 -10.79 -0.66 3.59
CA GLY A 39 -9.60 -1.41 3.96
C GLY A 39 -8.57 -1.53 2.82
N GLN A 40 -9.00 -1.43 1.56
CA GLN A 40 -8.13 -1.65 0.39
C GLN A 40 -6.92 -0.69 0.32
N PRO A 41 -7.05 0.64 0.49
CA PRO A 41 -5.90 1.54 0.46
C PRO A 41 -4.89 1.27 1.59
N PHE A 42 -5.33 0.83 2.77
CA PHE A 42 -4.44 0.46 3.87
C PHE A 42 -3.70 -0.85 3.59
N PHE A 43 -4.37 -1.85 2.98
CA PHE A 43 -3.68 -3.03 2.48
C PHE A 43 -2.65 -2.68 1.40
N GLY A 44 -2.99 -1.75 0.50
CA GLY A 44 -2.05 -1.21 -0.49
C GLY A 44 -0.83 -0.55 0.18
N GLN A 45 -1.03 0.20 1.27
CA GLN A 45 0.08 0.77 2.05
C GLN A 45 0.94 -0.33 2.69
N TYR A 46 0.35 -1.38 3.22
CA TYR A 46 1.08 -2.52 3.79
C TYR A 46 1.95 -3.21 2.74
N LEU A 47 1.39 -3.45 1.54
CA LEU A 47 2.14 -3.98 0.40
C LEU A 47 3.26 -3.02 -0.04
N ALA A 48 3.04 -1.69 -0.03
CA ALA A 48 4.10 -0.72 -0.31
C ALA A 48 5.27 -0.86 0.65
N HIS A 49 5.01 -1.07 1.94
CA HIS A 49 6.05 -1.24 2.96
C HIS A 49 6.83 -2.55 2.79
N ASP A 50 6.19 -3.59 2.26
CA ASP A 50 6.86 -4.85 1.96
C ASP A 50 7.75 -4.76 0.70
N LEU A 51 7.33 -3.99 -0.31
CA LEU A 51 8.06 -3.85 -1.57
C LEU A 51 9.15 -2.77 -1.55
N THR A 52 8.96 -1.71 -0.76
CA THR A 52 9.79 -0.51 -0.82
C THR A 52 10.22 0.00 0.54
N ALA A 53 11.48 0.39 0.68
CA ALA A 53 11.93 1.24 1.77
C ALA A 53 13.05 2.16 1.27
N ASP A 54 12.70 3.41 1.00
CA ASP A 54 13.63 4.46 0.65
C ASP A 54 13.85 5.38 1.87
N ARG A 55 15.11 5.67 2.18
CA ARG A 55 15.54 6.59 3.25
C ARG A 55 16.13 7.89 2.71
N SER A 56 15.99 8.15 1.43
CA SER A 56 16.50 9.37 0.80
C SER A 56 15.77 10.60 1.34
N PRO A 57 16.45 11.75 1.51
CA PRO A 57 15.80 13.01 1.86
C PRO A 57 14.72 13.39 0.84
N LEU A 58 13.68 14.11 1.28
CA LEU A 58 12.58 14.56 0.41
C LEU A 58 13.08 15.37 -0.80
N ARG A 59 14.09 16.22 -0.58
CA ARG A 59 14.76 17.03 -1.62
C ARG A 59 16.06 16.36 -2.08
N VAL A 60 15.96 15.23 -2.73
CA VAL A 60 17.11 14.64 -3.43
C VAL A 60 17.19 15.28 -4.80
N HIS A 61 18.19 16.15 -5.00
CA HIS A 61 18.63 16.61 -6.33
C HIS A 61 19.91 15.88 -6.68
N GLY A 62 19.85 14.55 -6.76
CA GLY A 62 21.00 13.71 -6.96
C GLY A 62 20.80 12.72 -8.10
N ASP A 63 21.88 11.98 -8.40
CA ASP A 63 21.80 10.89 -9.36
C ASP A 63 20.83 9.82 -8.85
N ILE A 64 19.73 9.62 -9.58
CA ILE A 64 18.70 8.61 -9.32
C ILE A 64 19.31 7.20 -9.14
N ASN A 65 20.45 6.93 -9.79
CA ASN A 65 21.16 5.66 -9.64
C ASN A 65 21.76 5.45 -8.25
N THR A 66 21.80 6.47 -7.40
CA THR A 66 22.23 6.36 -6.00
C THR A 66 21.11 5.98 -5.04
N LEU A 67 19.85 6.07 -5.45
CA LEU A 67 18.72 5.62 -4.65
C LEU A 67 18.82 4.13 -4.35
N ARG A 68 18.51 3.75 -3.12
CA ARG A 68 18.57 2.35 -2.68
C ARG A 68 17.26 1.95 -2.04
N ASN A 69 16.62 0.96 -2.62
CA ASN A 69 15.59 0.20 -1.92
C ASN A 69 16.28 -0.74 -0.93
N ILE A 70 15.99 -0.62 0.36
CA ILE A 70 16.56 -1.51 1.38
C ILE A 70 15.71 -2.76 1.63
N ARG A 71 14.55 -2.87 0.98
CA ARG A 71 13.74 -4.08 0.92
C ARG A 71 14.16 -4.95 -0.25
N SER A 72 14.05 -6.26 -0.09
CA SER A 72 13.98 -7.12 -1.25
C SER A 72 12.68 -6.81 -1.99
N PRO A 73 12.70 -6.55 -3.30
CA PRO A 73 11.47 -6.26 -4.05
C PRO A 73 10.70 -7.56 -4.30
N ARG A 74 10.15 -8.12 -3.25
CA ARG A 74 9.35 -9.36 -3.24
C ARG A 74 8.13 -9.15 -2.37
N ALA A 75 6.99 -9.70 -2.79
CA ALA A 75 5.79 -9.74 -1.97
C ALA A 75 5.85 -10.97 -1.06
N ASN A 76 6.72 -10.94 -0.04
CA ASN A 76 7.08 -12.08 0.80
C ASN A 76 6.98 -11.83 2.30
N LEU A 77 6.34 -10.70 2.70
CA LEU A 77 6.13 -10.34 4.09
C LEU A 77 7.45 -10.18 4.90
N GLU A 78 8.53 -9.71 4.23
CA GLU A 78 9.81 -9.47 4.90
C GLU A 78 9.66 -8.54 6.11
N ALA A 79 8.77 -7.53 6.01
CA ALA A 79 8.46 -6.63 7.11
C ALA A 79 7.79 -7.32 8.32
N LEU A 80 7.14 -8.47 8.10
CA LEU A 80 6.53 -9.28 9.15
C LEU A 80 7.55 -10.19 9.83
N TYR A 81 8.37 -10.88 9.06
CA TYR A 81 9.23 -11.97 9.54
C TYR A 81 10.63 -11.54 9.98
N GLY A 82 11.10 -10.35 9.52
CA GLY A 82 12.48 -9.95 9.75
C GLY A 82 13.47 -11.00 9.23
N GLY A 83 14.49 -11.31 10.03
CA GLY A 83 15.47 -12.36 9.75
C GLY A 83 15.06 -13.76 10.23
N GLY A 84 13.78 -14.03 10.45
CA GLY A 84 13.28 -15.29 10.99
C GLY A 84 13.58 -15.48 12.50
N PRO A 85 13.21 -16.64 13.08
CA PRO A 85 13.37 -16.90 14.51
C PRO A 85 14.81 -16.80 15.00
N VAL A 86 15.78 -17.10 14.15
CA VAL A 86 17.22 -17.03 14.46
C VAL A 86 17.77 -15.61 14.32
N GLY A 87 17.43 -14.93 13.21
CA GLY A 87 17.97 -13.60 12.91
C GLY A 87 17.26 -12.45 13.65
N SER A 88 16.00 -12.63 14.01
CA SER A 88 15.16 -11.64 14.70
C SER A 88 14.35 -12.26 15.82
N PRO A 89 15.01 -12.89 16.84
CA PRO A 89 14.32 -13.69 17.86
C PRO A 89 13.32 -12.88 18.70
N TYR A 90 13.45 -11.56 18.76
CA TYR A 90 12.54 -10.65 19.47
C TYR A 90 11.15 -10.52 18.82
N LEU A 91 10.97 -11.02 17.60
CA LEU A 91 9.68 -11.07 16.90
C LEU A 91 8.89 -12.34 17.21
N TYR A 92 9.48 -13.31 17.88
CA TYR A 92 8.94 -14.66 18.04
C TYR A 92 8.68 -15.01 19.50
N ASP A 93 7.69 -15.90 19.72
CA ASP A 93 7.40 -16.43 21.04
C ASP A 93 8.54 -17.35 21.50
N GLN A 94 9.06 -17.12 22.72
CA GLN A 94 10.20 -17.88 23.24
C GLN A 94 9.82 -19.32 23.64
N THR A 95 8.52 -19.59 23.82
CA THR A 95 8.02 -20.93 24.17
C THR A 95 7.54 -21.72 22.95
N ASP A 96 7.23 -21.03 21.86
CA ASP A 96 6.85 -21.59 20.55
C ASP A 96 7.49 -20.77 19.43
N PRO A 97 8.79 -20.98 19.14
CA PRO A 97 9.52 -20.17 18.16
C PRO A 97 9.01 -20.24 16.72
N ALA A 98 8.10 -21.16 16.41
CA ALA A 98 7.40 -21.17 15.12
C ALA A 98 6.37 -20.04 15.02
N LYS A 99 5.93 -19.46 16.14
CA LYS A 99 4.93 -18.39 16.20
C LYS A 99 5.54 -17.01 16.37
N LEU A 100 4.90 -16.02 15.76
CA LEU A 100 5.17 -14.61 15.96
C LEU A 100 4.55 -14.10 17.26
N LEU A 101 5.26 -13.20 17.95
CA LEU A 101 4.87 -12.65 19.23
C LEU A 101 3.80 -11.57 19.09
N LEU A 102 2.79 -11.59 19.94
CA LEU A 102 1.78 -10.56 20.13
C LEU A 102 1.73 -10.10 21.59
N ALA A 103 1.32 -8.88 21.82
CA ALA A 103 1.10 -8.30 23.14
C ALA A 103 -0.40 -8.11 23.44
N ASP A 104 -0.72 -7.74 24.67
CA ASP A 104 -2.06 -7.40 25.15
C ASP A 104 -3.15 -8.42 24.76
N GLY A 105 -2.87 -9.70 24.99
CA GLY A 105 -3.80 -10.77 24.65
C GLY A 105 -4.07 -10.92 23.16
N GLY A 106 -3.13 -10.52 22.32
CA GLY A 106 -3.22 -10.61 20.86
C GLY A 106 -3.79 -9.37 20.18
N ARG A 107 -3.96 -8.26 20.89
CA ARG A 107 -4.58 -7.05 20.37
C ARG A 107 -3.58 -5.99 19.88
N ASP A 108 -2.35 -6.02 20.37
CA ASP A 108 -1.30 -5.06 20.01
C ASP A 108 0.03 -5.77 19.69
N LEU A 109 0.96 -5.00 19.15
CA LEU A 109 2.33 -5.40 18.84
C LEU A 109 3.17 -5.42 20.13
N PRO A 110 4.20 -6.30 20.22
CA PRO A 110 5.18 -6.20 21.30
C PRO A 110 5.92 -4.87 21.20
N ARG A 111 6.15 -4.21 22.35
CA ARG A 111 6.79 -2.88 22.41
C ARG A 111 7.93 -2.89 23.43
N ASN A 112 8.92 -2.05 23.17
CA ASN A 112 9.98 -1.79 24.15
C ASN A 112 9.49 -0.84 25.26
N GLN A 113 10.36 -0.56 26.24
CA GLN A 113 10.05 0.33 27.37
C GLN A 113 9.70 1.79 26.96
N GLN A 114 10.04 2.19 25.75
CA GLN A 114 9.73 3.52 25.19
C GLN A 114 8.42 3.53 24.37
N GLY A 115 7.70 2.40 24.32
CA GLY A 115 6.47 2.25 23.56
C GLY A 115 6.69 1.97 22.05
N ILE A 116 7.93 1.84 21.59
CA ILE A 116 8.25 1.56 20.18
C ILE A 116 7.95 0.09 19.89
N ALA A 117 7.20 -0.17 18.83
CA ALA A 117 6.86 -1.51 18.40
C ALA A 117 8.12 -2.29 17.95
N LEU A 118 8.21 -3.54 18.40
CA LEU A 118 9.24 -4.50 18.01
C LEU A 118 8.73 -5.25 16.78
N ILE A 119 8.97 -4.72 15.61
CA ILE A 119 8.53 -5.23 14.30
C ILE A 119 9.61 -5.05 13.25
N GLY A 120 9.51 -5.74 12.12
CA GLY A 120 10.52 -5.69 11.07
C GLY A 120 10.54 -4.38 10.28
N ASP A 121 9.44 -3.60 10.29
CA ASP A 121 9.38 -2.27 9.67
C ASP A 121 8.59 -1.30 10.54
N PRO A 122 9.22 -0.22 11.07
CA PRO A 122 8.55 0.73 11.95
C PRO A 122 7.38 1.47 11.28
N ARG A 123 7.33 1.54 9.95
CA ARG A 123 6.20 2.13 9.22
C ARG A 123 4.90 1.36 9.40
N ASN A 124 4.97 0.08 9.80
CA ASN A 124 3.80 -0.74 10.13
C ASN A 124 3.20 -0.43 11.51
N ASP A 125 3.68 0.64 12.16
CA ASP A 125 3.10 1.21 13.38
C ASP A 125 2.81 2.72 13.24
N VAL A 126 2.73 3.25 12.01
CA VAL A 126 2.56 4.71 11.78
C VAL A 126 1.15 5.22 12.13
N HIS A 127 0.17 4.38 12.10
CA HIS A 127 -1.22 4.62 12.52
C HIS A 127 -1.95 3.30 12.77
N ALA A 128 -3.08 3.34 13.48
CA ALA A 128 -3.84 2.17 13.95
C ALA A 128 -4.15 1.13 12.86
N PHE A 129 -4.46 1.55 11.63
CA PHE A 129 -4.72 0.60 10.53
C PHE A 129 -3.48 -0.23 10.18
N MET A 130 -2.29 0.38 10.19
CA MET A 130 -1.05 -0.36 9.91
C MET A 130 -0.71 -1.32 11.05
N THR A 131 -0.86 -0.86 12.31
CA THR A 131 -0.73 -1.70 13.49
C THR A 131 -1.71 -2.88 13.43
N GLY A 132 -2.97 -2.62 13.10
CA GLY A 132 -4.00 -3.64 12.97
C GLY A 132 -3.74 -4.66 11.85
N LEU A 133 -3.21 -4.22 10.69
CA LEU A 133 -2.80 -5.13 9.61
C LEU A 133 -1.64 -6.02 10.06
N GLN A 134 -0.61 -5.43 10.70
CA GLN A 134 0.53 -6.20 11.22
C GLN A 134 0.05 -7.26 12.22
N VAL A 135 -0.82 -6.89 13.17
CA VAL A 135 -1.45 -7.82 14.12
C VAL A 135 -2.26 -8.90 13.39
N GLY A 136 -3.06 -8.53 12.41
CA GLY A 136 -3.87 -9.46 11.61
C GLY A 136 -3.02 -10.50 10.87
N PHE A 137 -1.91 -10.08 10.26
CA PHE A 137 -0.97 -10.99 9.59
C PHE A 137 -0.22 -11.89 10.58
N ILE A 138 0.14 -11.40 11.78
CA ILE A 138 0.70 -12.24 12.84
C ILE A 138 -0.30 -13.32 13.26
N HIS A 139 -1.56 -12.95 13.46
CA HIS A 139 -2.61 -13.94 13.74
C HIS A 139 -2.78 -14.96 12.63
N ALA A 140 -2.74 -14.53 11.36
CA ALA A 140 -2.85 -15.44 10.21
C ALA A 140 -1.69 -16.45 10.20
N HIS A 141 -0.46 -16.00 10.44
CA HIS A 141 0.70 -16.88 10.57
C HIS A 141 0.54 -17.88 11.73
N ASN A 142 0.20 -17.39 12.92
CA ASN A 142 0.07 -18.24 14.10
C ASN A 142 -1.02 -19.30 13.94
N ARG A 143 -2.15 -18.97 13.28
CA ARG A 143 -3.18 -19.95 12.91
C ARG A 143 -2.67 -21.01 11.94
N LEU A 144 -1.83 -20.62 10.96
CA LEU A 144 -1.21 -21.58 10.03
C LEU A 144 -0.27 -22.53 10.78
N VAL A 145 0.54 -22.05 11.72
CA VAL A 145 1.38 -22.91 12.57
C VAL A 145 0.53 -23.93 13.33
N ASP A 146 -0.56 -23.50 13.99
CA ASP A 146 -1.43 -24.41 14.74
C ASP A 146 -2.10 -25.47 13.84
N ARG A 147 -2.53 -25.05 12.64
CA ARG A 147 -3.12 -25.97 11.65
C ARG A 147 -2.11 -26.98 11.16
N LEU A 148 -0.93 -26.55 10.71
CA LEU A 148 0.11 -27.45 10.19
C LEU A 148 0.58 -28.43 11.27
N ARG A 149 0.68 -27.99 12.52
CA ARG A 149 0.97 -28.85 13.67
C ARG A 149 -0.11 -29.91 13.86
N THR A 150 -1.40 -29.54 13.72
CA THR A 150 -2.52 -30.48 13.77
C THR A 150 -2.50 -31.47 12.61
N ASP A 151 -2.07 -31.01 11.44
CA ASP A 151 -1.92 -31.84 10.23
C ASP A 151 -0.67 -32.74 10.28
N GLY A 152 0.14 -32.67 11.35
CA GLY A 152 1.28 -33.55 11.62
C GLY A 152 2.61 -33.11 10.98
N VAL A 153 2.74 -31.85 10.60
CA VAL A 153 4.02 -31.28 10.13
C VAL A 153 5.03 -31.30 11.29
N PRO A 154 6.28 -31.76 11.06
CA PRO A 154 7.33 -31.75 12.08
C PRO A 154 7.60 -30.36 12.67
N GLU A 155 7.85 -30.27 13.96
CA GLU A 155 8.14 -29.00 14.65
C GLU A 155 9.30 -28.22 14.00
N SER A 156 10.31 -28.91 13.45
CA SER A 156 11.45 -28.29 12.74
C SER A 156 11.03 -27.52 11.47
N ASP A 157 9.91 -27.87 10.85
CA ASP A 157 9.50 -27.38 9.54
C ASP A 157 8.33 -26.38 9.64
N LEU A 158 7.66 -26.30 10.81
CA LEU A 158 6.45 -25.52 11.03
C LEU A 158 6.60 -24.04 10.67
N PHE A 159 7.71 -23.40 11.06
CA PHE A 159 7.92 -21.98 10.74
C PHE A 159 8.02 -21.76 9.23
N ASP A 160 8.86 -22.52 8.55
CA ASP A 160 9.12 -22.34 7.13
C ASP A 160 7.87 -22.67 6.30
N ASP A 161 7.16 -23.74 6.64
CA ASP A 161 5.93 -24.13 5.96
C ASP A 161 4.81 -23.12 6.19
N ALA A 162 4.64 -22.60 7.42
CA ALA A 162 3.65 -21.57 7.72
C ALA A 162 3.97 -20.24 7.01
N ARG A 163 5.25 -19.84 6.99
CA ARG A 163 5.74 -18.67 6.26
C ARG A 163 5.44 -18.77 4.76
N LEU A 164 5.81 -19.89 4.15
CA LEU A 164 5.57 -20.14 2.73
C LEU A 164 4.06 -20.16 2.41
N ALA A 165 3.26 -20.85 3.22
CA ALA A 165 1.82 -20.89 3.04
C ALA A 165 1.19 -19.50 3.16
N LEU A 166 1.58 -18.67 4.16
CA LEU A 166 1.06 -17.31 4.29
C LEU A 166 1.48 -16.43 3.11
N ASN A 167 2.74 -16.53 2.66
CA ASN A 167 3.22 -15.80 1.48
C ASN A 167 2.40 -16.13 0.23
N TRP A 168 2.06 -17.39 0.00
CA TRP A 168 1.24 -17.78 -1.15
C TRP A 168 -0.20 -17.22 -1.04
N HIS A 169 -0.81 -17.25 0.14
CA HIS A 169 -2.12 -16.62 0.37
C HIS A 169 -2.06 -15.10 0.16
N TYR A 170 -1.00 -14.45 0.64
CA TYR A 170 -0.78 -13.02 0.47
C TYR A 170 -0.62 -12.66 -1.02
N GLN A 171 0.22 -13.35 -1.76
CA GLN A 171 0.39 -13.17 -3.20
C GLN A 171 -0.91 -13.46 -3.97
N TRP A 172 -1.68 -14.44 -3.51
CA TRP A 172 -3.00 -14.73 -4.09
C TRP A 172 -3.95 -13.56 -3.96
N VAL A 173 -4.13 -13.01 -2.75
CA VAL A 173 -5.03 -11.87 -2.56
C VAL A 173 -4.55 -10.61 -3.27
N ILE A 174 -3.24 -10.41 -3.40
CA ILE A 174 -2.68 -9.32 -4.21
C ILE A 174 -3.15 -9.46 -5.67
N LEU A 175 -3.03 -10.62 -6.28
CA LEU A 175 -3.32 -10.82 -7.71
C LEU A 175 -4.80 -11.04 -8.03
N ASN A 176 -5.60 -11.57 -7.08
CA ASN A 176 -6.97 -11.98 -7.34
C ASN A 176 -8.04 -11.16 -6.61
N ASP A 177 -7.64 -10.26 -5.67
CA ASP A 177 -8.55 -9.35 -4.98
C ASP A 177 -8.07 -7.91 -5.09
N PHE A 178 -6.88 -7.58 -4.57
CA PHE A 178 -6.38 -6.21 -4.51
C PHE A 178 -6.14 -5.59 -5.90
N LEU A 179 -5.33 -6.24 -6.73
CA LEU A 179 -4.96 -5.70 -8.05
C LEU A 179 -6.16 -5.53 -8.98
N PRO A 180 -7.11 -6.49 -9.10
CA PRO A 180 -8.35 -6.29 -9.86
C PRO A 180 -9.20 -5.12 -9.40
N ASN A 181 -9.27 -4.85 -8.09
CA ASN A 181 -9.98 -3.69 -7.54
C ASN A 181 -9.25 -2.38 -7.85
N LEU A 182 -7.91 -2.40 -7.91
CA LEU A 182 -7.11 -1.19 -8.11
C LEU A 182 -6.95 -0.77 -9.57
N VAL A 183 -6.77 -1.74 -10.49
CA VAL A 183 -6.47 -1.44 -11.91
C VAL A 183 -7.52 -1.98 -12.86
N GLY A 184 -8.57 -2.59 -12.34
CA GLY A 184 -9.62 -3.26 -13.10
C GLY A 184 -9.23 -4.68 -13.57
N ASN A 185 -10.26 -5.54 -13.70
CA ASN A 185 -10.07 -6.94 -14.13
C ASN A 185 -9.41 -7.04 -15.51
N ALA A 186 -9.78 -6.19 -16.45
CA ALA A 186 -9.26 -6.24 -17.84
C ALA A 186 -7.74 -6.01 -17.87
N MET A 187 -7.24 -4.99 -17.16
CA MET A 187 -5.82 -4.69 -17.06
C MET A 187 -5.07 -5.82 -16.35
N THR A 188 -5.58 -6.29 -15.20
CA THR A 188 -4.98 -7.38 -14.44
C THR A 188 -4.83 -8.63 -15.31
N MET A 189 -5.89 -9.05 -15.97
CA MET A 189 -5.89 -10.25 -16.83
C MET A 189 -5.01 -10.09 -18.07
N SER A 190 -4.94 -8.88 -18.66
CA SER A 190 -4.02 -8.60 -19.77
C SER A 190 -2.56 -8.80 -19.33
N VAL A 191 -2.15 -8.21 -18.20
CA VAL A 191 -0.77 -8.34 -17.73
C VAL A 191 -0.44 -9.79 -17.31
N LEU A 192 -1.38 -10.48 -16.68
CA LEU A 192 -1.21 -11.89 -16.32
C LEU A 192 -1.14 -12.83 -17.54
N ARG A 193 -1.87 -12.58 -18.60
CA ARG A 193 -1.91 -13.43 -19.80
C ARG A 193 -0.85 -13.04 -20.82
N ASP A 194 -0.78 -11.75 -21.17
CA ASP A 194 0.00 -11.25 -22.30
C ASP A 194 1.44 -10.89 -21.91
N GLY A 195 1.70 -10.78 -20.59
CA GLY A 195 3.02 -10.50 -20.03
C GLY A 195 3.31 -9.01 -19.83
N LEU A 196 4.55 -8.73 -19.47
CA LEU A 196 5.04 -7.39 -19.13
C LEU A 196 5.51 -6.69 -20.41
N ARG A 197 5.11 -5.45 -20.61
CA ARG A 197 5.49 -4.64 -21.79
C ARG A 197 6.58 -3.62 -21.48
N PHE A 198 6.48 -2.98 -20.31
CA PHE A 198 7.34 -1.85 -19.91
C PHE A 198 8.23 -2.17 -18.72
N TYR A 199 7.78 -2.99 -17.79
CA TYR A 199 8.59 -3.46 -16.68
C TYR A 199 9.44 -4.66 -17.12
N ARG A 200 10.74 -4.43 -17.34
CA ARG A 200 11.66 -5.43 -17.90
C ARG A 200 12.90 -5.61 -17.02
N PRO A 201 12.77 -6.22 -15.82
CA PRO A 201 13.92 -6.46 -14.97
C PRO A 201 14.86 -7.48 -15.62
N VAL A 202 16.16 -7.12 -15.68
CA VAL A 202 17.24 -8.02 -16.08
C VAL A 202 17.84 -8.60 -14.79
N GLY A 203 17.66 -9.91 -14.56
CA GLY A 203 18.05 -10.55 -13.30
C GLY A 203 17.02 -10.36 -12.20
N GLU A 204 17.44 -9.85 -11.04
CA GLU A 204 16.56 -9.60 -9.90
C GLU A 204 15.53 -8.50 -10.20
N PRO A 205 14.31 -8.60 -9.65
CA PRO A 205 13.32 -7.56 -9.77
C PRO A 205 13.79 -6.27 -9.05
N PHE A 206 13.28 -5.14 -9.49
CA PHE A 206 13.52 -3.85 -8.85
C PHE A 206 12.22 -3.04 -8.78
N VAL A 207 12.16 -2.04 -7.91
CA VAL A 207 11.02 -1.13 -7.84
C VAL A 207 11.35 0.14 -8.62
N PRO A 208 10.66 0.42 -9.75
CA PRO A 208 10.87 1.64 -10.51
C PRO A 208 10.43 2.88 -9.73
N VAL A 209 11.08 4.01 -9.96
CA VAL A 209 10.68 5.28 -9.33
C VAL A 209 9.30 5.75 -9.78
N GLU A 210 8.89 5.45 -11.01
CA GLU A 210 7.54 5.74 -11.50
C GLU A 210 6.46 5.00 -10.70
N PHE A 211 6.78 3.81 -10.20
CA PHE A 211 5.92 3.08 -9.26
C PHE A 211 6.00 3.71 -7.87
N ALA A 212 7.20 3.78 -7.26
CA ALA A 212 7.37 4.15 -5.86
C ALA A 212 7.02 5.61 -5.56
N ASP A 213 7.34 6.53 -6.48
CA ASP A 213 7.24 7.96 -6.27
C ASP A 213 6.09 8.63 -7.06
N ALA A 214 5.30 7.84 -7.81
CA ALA A 214 4.08 8.32 -8.43
C ALA A 214 2.94 7.31 -8.33
N ALA A 215 2.92 6.26 -9.17
CA ALA A 215 1.73 5.44 -9.40
C ALA A 215 1.22 4.75 -8.13
N TYR A 216 2.09 4.25 -7.27
CA TYR A 216 1.70 3.54 -6.04
C TYR A 216 1.40 4.49 -4.85
N ARG A 217 1.50 5.82 -5.06
CA ARG A 217 1.04 6.84 -4.09
C ARG A 217 -0.42 7.24 -4.28
N TYR A 218 -1.14 6.58 -5.16
CA TYR A 218 -2.57 6.81 -5.43
C TYR A 218 -3.42 6.74 -4.15
N GLY A 219 -3.07 5.85 -3.22
CA GLY A 219 -3.82 5.58 -1.99
C GLY A 219 -4.00 6.80 -1.09
N HIS A 220 -3.12 7.81 -1.20
CA HIS A 220 -3.26 9.05 -0.44
C HIS A 220 -4.57 9.79 -0.77
N SER A 221 -5.08 9.71 -2.01
CA SER A 221 -6.36 10.30 -2.38
C SER A 221 -7.57 9.48 -1.92
N GLN A 222 -7.40 8.19 -1.62
CA GLN A 222 -8.49 7.30 -1.19
C GLN A 222 -8.76 7.34 0.32
N VAL A 223 -7.92 8.01 1.11
CA VAL A 223 -8.10 8.18 2.56
C VAL A 223 -9.28 9.12 2.81
N LYS A 224 -10.17 8.73 3.72
CA LYS A 224 -11.31 9.56 4.17
C LYS A 224 -10.89 10.55 5.25
N GLY A 225 -11.76 11.51 5.51
CA GLY A 225 -11.59 12.45 6.62
C GLY A 225 -11.53 11.75 7.97
N ASP A 226 -12.39 10.75 8.18
CA ASP A 226 -12.47 9.95 9.40
C ASP A 226 -12.99 8.53 9.14
N TYR A 227 -12.85 7.66 10.14
CA TYR A 227 -13.26 6.26 10.12
C TYR A 227 -13.90 5.85 11.43
N GLN A 228 -14.96 5.04 11.36
CA GLN A 228 -15.41 4.25 12.48
C GLN A 228 -14.57 2.97 12.54
N VAL A 229 -13.90 2.74 13.66
CA VAL A 229 -12.97 1.59 13.84
C VAL A 229 -13.52 0.53 14.78
N GLN A 230 -14.56 0.88 15.58
CA GLN A 230 -15.28 -0.04 16.45
C GLN A 230 -16.80 0.07 16.17
N PRO A 231 -17.59 -1.04 16.25
CA PRO A 231 -19.01 -1.06 15.85
C PRO A 231 -19.90 -0.04 16.55
N ALA A 232 -19.62 0.27 17.80
CA ALA A 232 -20.36 1.26 18.60
C ALA A 232 -19.52 2.49 18.96
N GLY A 233 -18.32 2.62 18.35
CA GLY A 233 -17.38 3.69 18.65
C GLY A 233 -17.65 4.97 17.85
N PRO A 234 -17.00 6.07 18.25
CA PRO A 234 -16.98 7.30 17.47
C PRO A 234 -16.17 7.12 16.18
N ARG A 235 -16.18 8.17 15.35
CA ARG A 235 -15.32 8.24 14.16
C ARG A 235 -14.08 9.04 14.50
N PHE A 236 -12.95 8.63 13.93
CA PHE A 236 -11.65 9.24 14.16
C PHE A 236 -10.95 9.56 12.82
N PRO A 237 -10.34 10.73 12.65
CA PRO A 237 -9.39 10.97 11.56
C PRO A 237 -8.15 10.11 11.74
N VAL A 238 -7.50 9.74 10.61
CA VAL A 238 -6.25 8.96 10.69
C VAL A 238 -5.20 9.73 11.49
N PHE A 239 -5.11 11.04 11.29
CA PHE A 239 -4.27 11.94 12.06
C PHE A 239 -5.10 13.12 12.56
N PRO A 240 -4.91 13.52 13.83
CA PRO A 240 -3.94 12.98 14.80
C PRO A 240 -4.45 11.76 15.60
N ASP A 241 -5.75 11.44 15.59
CA ASP A 241 -6.39 10.59 16.61
C ASP A 241 -5.97 9.12 16.53
N LEU A 242 -5.82 8.57 15.31
CA LEU A 242 -5.37 7.20 15.09
C LEU A 242 -3.86 7.12 14.80
N ALA A 243 -3.08 8.17 15.15
CA ALA A 243 -1.62 8.12 15.02
C ALA A 243 -1.03 6.96 15.83
N GLY A 244 -0.05 6.28 15.25
CA GLY A 244 0.64 5.15 15.85
C GLY A 244 1.86 5.55 16.69
N PHE A 245 2.87 4.69 16.70
CA PHE A 245 4.08 4.78 17.52
C PHE A 245 3.79 4.81 19.04
N CYS A 246 2.64 4.26 19.44
CA CYS A 246 2.20 4.13 20.80
C CYS A 246 1.34 2.87 20.96
N PRO A 247 1.10 2.38 22.19
CA PRO A 247 0.21 1.25 22.44
C PRO A 247 -1.20 1.50 21.88
N LEU A 248 -1.74 0.49 21.20
CA LEU A 248 -3.08 0.54 20.65
C LEU A 248 -4.12 0.42 21.77
N THR A 249 -4.95 1.44 21.94
CA THR A 249 -6.04 1.38 22.93
C THR A 249 -7.19 0.51 22.41
N PRO A 250 -8.02 -0.08 23.30
CA PRO A 250 -9.17 -0.88 22.87
C PRO A 250 -10.14 -0.12 21.94
N GLU A 251 -10.31 1.18 22.11
CA GLU A 251 -11.20 2.02 21.28
C GLU A 251 -10.62 2.31 19.89
N HIS A 252 -9.29 2.25 19.75
CA HIS A 252 -8.57 2.45 18.48
C HIS A 252 -8.22 1.13 17.78
N GLY A 253 -8.53 -0.02 18.39
CA GLY A 253 -8.42 -1.33 17.73
C GLY A 253 -9.29 -1.36 16.47
N ILE A 254 -8.83 -2.05 15.42
CA ILE A 254 -9.52 -2.07 14.13
C ILE A 254 -10.43 -3.30 14.05
N ASP A 255 -11.73 -3.10 13.99
CA ASP A 255 -12.67 -4.13 13.55
C ASP A 255 -12.73 -4.13 12.00
N TRP A 256 -12.09 -5.11 11.42
CA TRP A 256 -11.97 -5.23 9.96
C TRP A 256 -13.29 -5.48 9.25
N THR A 257 -14.36 -5.90 9.96
CA THR A 257 -15.72 -6.04 9.39
C THR A 257 -16.33 -4.69 9.01
N LEU A 258 -15.81 -3.58 9.58
CA LEU A 258 -16.20 -2.22 9.21
C LEU A 258 -15.47 -1.69 7.96
N LEU A 259 -14.41 -2.39 7.51
CA LEU A 259 -13.52 -1.93 6.44
C LEU A 259 -13.48 -2.88 5.25
N PHE A 260 -13.94 -4.12 5.41
CA PHE A 260 -14.10 -5.11 4.35
C PHE A 260 -15.50 -5.74 4.42
N ASP A 261 -16.13 -5.92 3.27
CA ASP A 261 -17.44 -6.57 3.20
C ASP A 261 -17.34 -8.05 3.61
N VAL A 262 -18.01 -8.42 4.68
CA VAL A 262 -18.06 -9.80 5.20
C VAL A 262 -19.49 -10.32 5.09
N PRO A 263 -19.74 -11.51 4.50
CA PRO A 263 -21.07 -12.08 4.43
C PRO A 263 -21.74 -12.18 5.80
N GLY A 264 -22.97 -11.70 5.91
CA GLY A 264 -23.72 -11.67 7.17
C GLY A 264 -23.46 -10.45 8.06
N HIS A 265 -22.54 -9.57 7.69
CA HIS A 265 -22.31 -8.28 8.35
C HIS A 265 -22.92 -7.12 7.55
N PRO A 266 -23.12 -5.94 8.17
CA PRO A 266 -23.46 -4.72 7.44
C PRO A 266 -22.39 -4.38 6.39
N PRO A 267 -22.75 -3.64 5.33
CA PRO A 267 -21.77 -3.17 4.36
C PRO A 267 -20.64 -2.38 5.02
N ALA A 268 -19.40 -2.67 4.61
CA ALA A 268 -18.24 -1.95 5.09
C ALA A 268 -18.22 -0.49 4.61
N GLN A 269 -17.48 0.36 5.32
CA GLN A 269 -17.19 1.72 4.87
C GLN A 269 -16.46 1.71 3.53
N ARG A 270 -16.64 2.76 2.73
CA ARG A 270 -16.01 2.92 1.42
C ARG A 270 -14.85 3.90 1.51
N ALA A 271 -13.84 3.69 0.69
CA ALA A 271 -12.76 4.64 0.45
C ALA A 271 -13.27 5.85 -0.35
N LYS A 272 -12.52 6.94 -0.35
CA LYS A 272 -12.74 8.01 -1.32
C LYS A 272 -12.41 7.53 -2.75
N PRO A 273 -12.98 8.15 -3.79
CA PRO A 273 -12.51 7.93 -5.15
C PRO A 273 -11.05 8.38 -5.33
N ILE A 274 -10.38 7.81 -6.32
CA ILE A 274 -9.05 8.28 -6.78
C ILE A 274 -9.29 9.52 -7.64
N ASP A 275 -9.11 10.72 -7.08
CA ASP A 275 -9.46 11.98 -7.73
C ASP A 275 -8.38 13.08 -7.63
N GLY A 276 -7.31 12.83 -6.89
CA GLY A 276 -6.24 13.79 -6.63
C GLY A 276 -6.50 14.72 -5.46
N GLN A 277 -7.62 14.57 -4.75
CA GLN A 277 -7.98 15.36 -3.58
C GLN A 277 -7.74 14.58 -2.29
N LEU A 278 -6.97 15.14 -1.37
CA LEU A 278 -6.64 14.54 -0.09
C LEU A 278 -7.46 15.15 1.05
N PRO A 279 -7.81 14.37 2.09
CA PRO A 279 -8.55 14.89 3.24
C PRO A 279 -7.70 15.85 4.09
N ALA A 280 -8.34 16.64 4.92
CA ALA A 280 -7.69 17.61 5.81
C ALA A 280 -6.55 17.00 6.65
N SER A 281 -6.72 15.76 7.13
CA SER A 281 -5.73 15.03 7.92
C SER A 281 -4.42 14.74 7.16
N LEU A 282 -4.45 14.72 5.82
CA LEU A 282 -3.27 14.53 4.97
C LEU A 282 -2.76 15.83 4.34
N ILE A 283 -3.59 16.85 4.23
CA ILE A 283 -3.17 18.22 3.82
C ILE A 283 -2.48 18.94 4.97
N ARG A 284 -2.83 18.63 6.21
CA ARG A 284 -2.28 19.23 7.43
C ARG A 284 -1.73 18.17 8.38
N LEU A 285 -0.75 17.40 7.90
CA LEU A 285 -0.08 16.41 8.73
C LEU A 285 0.46 17.01 10.02
N PRO A 286 0.29 16.35 11.18
CA PRO A 286 0.85 16.82 12.44
C PRO A 286 2.37 16.71 12.47
N GLU A 287 3.01 17.52 13.31
CA GLU A 287 4.47 17.52 13.45
C GLU A 287 5.01 16.18 13.97
N SER A 288 4.23 15.42 14.72
CA SER A 288 4.57 14.06 15.14
C SER A 288 4.84 13.11 13.97
N ILE A 289 4.26 13.39 12.79
CA ILE A 289 4.44 12.61 11.56
C ILE A 289 5.50 13.25 10.65
N THR A 290 5.49 14.60 10.53
CA THR A 290 6.38 15.28 9.59
C THR A 290 7.76 15.59 10.17
N GLY A 291 7.91 15.61 11.49
CA GLY A 291 8.97 16.34 12.16
C GLY A 291 8.83 17.85 11.95
N ALA A 292 9.75 18.63 12.50
CA ALA A 292 9.82 20.06 12.22
C ALA A 292 10.13 20.28 10.73
N VAL A 293 9.31 21.09 10.05
CA VAL A 293 9.47 21.43 8.64
C VAL A 293 9.81 22.91 8.48
N GLU A 294 10.85 23.20 7.69
CA GLU A 294 11.24 24.58 7.38
C GLU A 294 10.24 25.26 6.43
N ILE A 295 9.64 24.48 5.53
CA ILE A 295 8.67 24.95 4.54
C ILE A 295 7.31 24.40 4.93
N SER A 296 6.37 25.28 5.26
CA SER A 296 5.01 24.91 5.72
C SER A 296 4.25 24.02 4.72
N ALA A 297 4.48 24.16 3.41
CA ALA A 297 3.91 23.32 2.38
C ALA A 297 4.18 21.83 2.61
N TYR A 298 5.30 21.48 3.24
CA TYR A 298 5.64 20.07 3.52
C TYR A 298 4.86 19.45 4.70
N ARG A 299 3.92 20.17 5.27
CA ARG A 299 2.86 19.58 6.09
C ARG A 299 1.79 18.90 5.23
N SER A 300 1.71 19.20 3.94
CA SER A 300 0.83 18.52 3.00
C SER A 300 1.52 17.29 2.39
N LEU A 301 0.81 16.15 2.44
CA LEU A 301 1.28 14.93 1.79
C LEU A 301 1.26 15.08 0.27
N ALA A 302 0.28 15.80 -0.30
CA ALA A 302 0.24 16.10 -1.74
C ALA A 302 1.46 16.90 -2.20
N ALA A 303 1.85 17.96 -1.45
CA ALA A 303 3.06 18.72 -1.76
C ALA A 303 4.32 17.85 -1.69
N ARG A 304 4.39 16.93 -0.73
CA ARG A 304 5.49 15.96 -0.62
C ARG A 304 5.55 15.00 -1.81
N ASP A 305 4.41 14.51 -2.30
CA ASP A 305 4.34 13.60 -3.44
C ASP A 305 4.78 14.29 -4.73
N LEU A 306 4.33 15.53 -4.95
CA LEU A 306 4.75 16.37 -6.08
C LEU A 306 6.27 16.63 -6.04
N GLN A 307 6.79 17.06 -4.90
CA GLN A 307 8.23 17.33 -4.72
C GLN A 307 9.08 16.06 -4.87
N ARG A 308 8.61 14.91 -4.38
CA ARG A 308 9.30 13.65 -4.52
C ARG A 308 9.43 13.25 -5.99
N GLY A 309 8.35 13.36 -6.76
CA GLY A 309 8.36 13.04 -8.19
C GLY A 309 9.34 13.91 -8.98
N MET A 310 9.41 15.21 -8.69
CA MET A 310 10.39 16.10 -9.31
C MET A 310 11.83 15.76 -8.85
N GLY A 311 12.02 15.53 -7.54
CA GLY A 311 13.34 15.22 -6.98
C GLY A 311 13.94 13.91 -7.50
N THR A 312 13.11 12.94 -7.89
CA THR A 312 13.53 11.66 -8.50
C THR A 312 13.52 11.67 -10.01
N GLY A 313 13.30 12.85 -10.63
CA GLY A 313 13.40 13.02 -12.08
C GLY A 313 12.34 12.25 -12.88
N LEU A 314 11.11 12.16 -12.36
CA LEU A 314 10.03 11.50 -13.08
C LEU A 314 9.68 12.24 -14.37
N PRO A 315 9.31 11.51 -15.45
CA PRO A 315 8.73 12.14 -16.65
C PRO A 315 7.35 12.71 -16.36
N SER A 316 6.84 13.54 -17.27
CA SER A 316 5.45 14.04 -17.19
C SER A 316 4.44 12.93 -17.44
N GLY A 317 3.20 13.13 -16.95
CA GLY A 317 2.10 12.22 -17.21
C GLY A 317 1.78 12.07 -18.69
N GLU A 318 1.80 13.16 -19.45
CA GLU A 318 1.57 13.17 -20.89
C GLU A 318 2.66 12.39 -21.64
N ALA A 319 3.92 12.50 -21.23
CA ALA A 319 5.03 11.77 -21.85
C ALA A 319 4.86 10.26 -21.62
N VAL A 320 4.54 9.84 -20.38
CA VAL A 320 4.29 8.42 -20.08
C VAL A 320 3.06 7.92 -20.83
N THR A 321 1.98 8.71 -20.91
CA THR A 321 0.77 8.32 -21.65
C THR A 321 1.08 8.02 -23.12
N ARG A 322 1.85 8.88 -23.78
CA ARG A 322 2.31 8.64 -25.17
C ARG A 322 3.17 7.37 -25.26
N ALA A 323 4.04 7.16 -24.30
CA ALA A 323 4.94 5.98 -24.28
C ALA A 323 4.17 4.65 -24.11
N VAL A 324 3.09 4.64 -23.31
CA VAL A 324 2.24 3.43 -23.19
C VAL A 324 1.29 3.25 -24.37
N GLY A 325 1.22 4.21 -25.28
CA GLY A 325 0.37 4.17 -26.50
C GLY A 325 -1.07 4.62 -26.25
N ALA A 326 -1.32 5.34 -25.15
CA ALA A 326 -2.62 5.91 -24.83
C ALA A 326 -2.73 7.38 -25.30
N THR A 327 -3.94 7.93 -25.24
CA THR A 327 -4.21 9.33 -25.55
C THR A 327 -4.13 10.18 -24.30
N PRO A 328 -3.27 11.21 -24.23
CA PRO A 328 -3.19 12.10 -23.09
C PRO A 328 -4.52 12.78 -22.77
N LEU A 329 -4.73 13.09 -21.49
CA LEU A 329 -5.85 13.94 -21.07
C LEU A 329 -5.69 15.34 -21.66
N THR A 330 -6.82 15.91 -22.05
CA THR A 330 -6.89 17.32 -22.44
C THR A 330 -6.74 18.24 -21.22
N ARG A 331 -6.45 19.51 -21.43
CA ARG A 331 -6.39 20.50 -20.33
C ARG A 331 -7.71 20.60 -19.57
N ASP A 332 -8.83 20.53 -20.27
CA ASP A 332 -10.15 20.55 -19.64
C ASP A 332 -10.40 19.31 -18.78
N GLU A 333 -9.97 18.13 -19.22
CA GLU A 333 -10.04 16.90 -18.43
C GLU A 333 -9.10 16.94 -17.22
N LEU A 334 -7.90 17.51 -17.36
CA LEU A 334 -6.96 17.68 -16.25
C LEU A 334 -7.49 18.65 -15.18
N ALA A 335 -8.21 19.70 -15.58
CA ALA A 335 -8.84 20.69 -14.71
C ALA A 335 -7.86 21.31 -13.67
N LEU A 336 -6.65 21.66 -14.12
CA LEU A 336 -5.58 22.18 -13.25
C LEU A 336 -5.53 23.74 -13.22
N GLY A 337 -6.62 24.40 -13.58
CA GLY A 337 -6.71 25.86 -13.56
C GLY A 337 -5.65 26.52 -14.44
N ASP A 338 -4.88 27.44 -13.89
CA ASP A 338 -3.85 28.21 -14.61
C ASP A 338 -2.53 27.45 -14.85
N TRP A 339 -2.47 26.15 -14.53
CA TRP A 339 -1.31 25.31 -14.80
C TRP A 339 -1.14 25.08 -16.29
N GLN A 340 -0.04 25.57 -16.87
CA GLN A 340 0.20 25.52 -18.31
C GLN A 340 1.29 24.54 -18.74
N ASP A 341 2.09 24.05 -17.79
CA ASP A 341 3.15 23.09 -18.04
C ASP A 341 2.57 21.67 -18.27
N GLU A 342 3.39 20.71 -18.65
CA GLU A 342 3.01 19.29 -18.58
C GLU A 342 2.72 18.90 -17.12
N THR A 343 1.96 17.85 -16.91
CA THR A 343 1.45 17.50 -15.58
C THR A 343 2.43 16.59 -14.82
N PRO A 344 2.74 16.86 -13.55
CA PRO A 344 3.49 15.94 -12.71
C PRO A 344 2.86 14.53 -12.72
N LEU A 345 3.67 13.48 -12.90
CA LEU A 345 3.18 12.12 -13.16
C LEU A 345 2.20 11.63 -12.09
N TRP A 346 2.47 11.87 -10.80
CA TRP A 346 1.56 11.50 -9.71
C TRP A 346 0.17 12.14 -9.87
N LEU A 347 0.12 13.45 -10.07
CA LEU A 347 -1.15 14.18 -10.22
C LEU A 347 -1.90 13.76 -11.51
N TYR A 348 -1.15 13.54 -12.59
CA TYR A 348 -1.72 13.05 -13.84
C TYR A 348 -2.44 11.71 -13.65
N ILE A 349 -1.79 10.75 -12.99
CA ILE A 349 -2.36 9.42 -12.71
C ILE A 349 -3.66 9.52 -11.93
N LEU A 350 -3.73 10.40 -10.94
CA LEU A 350 -4.96 10.58 -10.14
C LEU A 350 -6.07 11.25 -10.98
N ARG A 351 -5.73 12.25 -11.80
CA ARG A 351 -6.70 12.87 -12.72
C ARG A 351 -7.17 11.88 -13.78
N GLU A 352 -6.27 11.06 -14.31
CA GLU A 352 -6.63 9.99 -15.25
C GLU A 352 -7.61 8.99 -14.62
N ALA A 353 -7.38 8.56 -13.40
CA ALA A 353 -8.28 7.68 -12.65
C ALA A 353 -9.68 8.32 -12.51
N ALA A 354 -9.75 9.59 -12.11
CA ALA A 354 -11.01 10.31 -11.97
C ALA A 354 -11.78 10.39 -13.30
N VAL A 355 -11.10 10.73 -14.40
CA VAL A 355 -11.73 11.00 -15.71
C VAL A 355 -12.05 9.71 -16.47
N ARG A 356 -11.12 8.74 -16.48
CA ARG A 356 -11.23 7.51 -17.27
C ARG A 356 -11.79 6.33 -16.49
N GLY A 357 -11.56 6.30 -15.18
CA GLY A 357 -11.95 5.22 -14.26
C GLY A 357 -13.09 5.57 -13.30
N GLY A 358 -13.67 6.78 -13.40
CA GLY A 358 -14.70 7.25 -12.46
C GLY A 358 -14.21 7.35 -11.01
N GLY A 359 -12.90 7.31 -10.79
CA GLY A 359 -12.26 7.29 -9.49
C GLY A 359 -12.24 5.91 -8.81
N ASP A 360 -12.80 4.88 -9.43
CA ASP A 360 -12.86 3.54 -8.82
C ASP A 360 -11.55 2.77 -9.01
N HIS A 361 -10.86 2.98 -10.12
CA HIS A 361 -9.58 2.33 -10.43
C HIS A 361 -8.64 3.25 -11.18
N LEU A 362 -7.35 2.90 -11.16
CA LEU A 362 -6.32 3.59 -11.95
C LEU A 362 -6.59 3.45 -13.45
N GLY A 363 -6.24 4.50 -14.19
CA GLY A 363 -6.34 4.53 -15.64
C GLY A 363 -5.22 3.73 -16.34
N GLU A 364 -5.04 3.99 -17.65
CA GLU A 364 -4.08 3.24 -18.48
C GLU A 364 -2.62 3.45 -18.01
N VAL A 365 -2.26 4.67 -17.63
CA VAL A 365 -0.89 5.00 -17.17
C VAL A 365 -0.63 4.39 -15.79
N GLY A 366 -1.42 4.81 -14.78
CA GLY A 366 -1.22 4.36 -13.42
C GLY A 366 -1.43 2.85 -13.27
N GLY A 367 -2.49 2.33 -13.89
CA GLY A 367 -2.82 0.91 -13.86
C GLY A 367 -1.76 0.04 -14.51
N ARG A 368 -1.18 0.46 -15.64
CA ARG A 368 -0.11 -0.25 -16.34
C ARG A 368 1.17 -0.32 -15.49
N ILE A 369 1.59 0.80 -14.93
CA ILE A 369 2.78 0.85 -14.05
C ILE A 369 2.59 -0.11 -12.86
N VAL A 370 1.46 0.00 -12.17
CA VAL A 370 1.19 -0.80 -10.96
C VAL A 370 1.05 -2.27 -11.28
N ALA A 371 0.25 -2.63 -12.28
CA ALA A 371 0.02 -4.03 -12.63
C ALA A 371 1.29 -4.74 -13.09
N GLU A 372 2.08 -4.11 -13.97
CA GLU A 372 3.30 -4.75 -14.48
C GLU A 372 4.37 -4.92 -13.40
N VAL A 373 4.53 -3.94 -12.50
CA VAL A 373 5.51 -4.05 -11.42
C VAL A 373 5.10 -5.15 -10.43
N ILE A 374 3.86 -5.14 -9.94
CA ILE A 374 3.40 -6.14 -8.96
C ILE A 374 3.44 -7.55 -9.55
N VAL A 375 2.86 -7.75 -10.73
CA VAL A 375 2.87 -9.06 -11.40
C VAL A 375 4.30 -9.51 -11.71
N GLY A 376 5.15 -8.60 -12.16
CA GLY A 376 6.54 -8.88 -12.50
C GLY A 376 7.37 -9.28 -11.29
N ILE A 377 7.19 -8.58 -10.17
CA ILE A 377 7.85 -8.93 -8.89
C ILE A 377 7.45 -10.34 -8.44
N ILE A 378 6.15 -10.64 -8.41
CA ILE A 378 5.66 -11.96 -7.97
C ILE A 378 6.11 -13.07 -8.93
N ARG A 379 6.12 -12.83 -10.25
CA ARG A 379 6.60 -13.81 -11.24
C ARG A 379 8.10 -14.09 -11.15
N LYS A 380 8.89 -13.11 -10.75
CA LYS A 380 10.34 -13.24 -10.62
C LYS A 380 10.77 -13.81 -9.27
N ASP A 381 9.87 -13.86 -8.30
CA ASP A 381 10.16 -14.47 -7.00
C ASP A 381 10.16 -16.00 -7.13
N PRO A 382 11.31 -16.67 -6.92
CA PRO A 382 11.41 -18.13 -7.04
C PRO A 382 10.60 -18.89 -5.98
N GLU A 383 10.24 -18.24 -4.86
CA GLU A 383 9.38 -18.83 -3.81
C GLU A 383 7.89 -18.55 -4.03
N SER A 384 7.51 -17.78 -5.07
CA SER A 384 6.10 -17.46 -5.31
C SER A 384 5.29 -18.68 -5.72
N TYR A 385 3.97 -18.66 -5.45
CA TYR A 385 3.09 -19.71 -5.93
C TYR A 385 3.04 -19.75 -7.46
N LEU A 386 3.19 -18.60 -8.15
CA LEU A 386 3.23 -18.56 -9.62
C LEU A 386 4.43 -19.30 -10.21
N ALA A 387 5.58 -19.28 -9.52
CA ALA A 387 6.79 -19.97 -9.95
C ALA A 387 6.76 -21.47 -9.62
N ASN A 388 6.16 -21.85 -8.49
CA ASN A 388 6.19 -23.23 -7.99
C ASN A 388 4.96 -24.06 -8.38
N ASP A 389 3.76 -23.51 -8.21
CA ASP A 389 2.50 -24.15 -8.59
C ASP A 389 1.48 -23.12 -9.06
N PRO A 390 1.45 -22.73 -10.33
CA PRO A 390 0.47 -21.77 -10.87
C PRO A 390 -0.99 -22.24 -10.73
N SER A 391 -1.21 -23.52 -10.47
CA SER A 391 -2.53 -24.11 -10.23
C SER A 391 -2.99 -24.03 -8.78
N TRP A 392 -2.09 -23.70 -7.86
CA TRP A 392 -2.37 -23.61 -6.43
C TRP A 392 -3.56 -22.68 -6.13
N ARG A 393 -4.30 -23.03 -5.10
CA ARG A 393 -5.44 -22.25 -4.59
C ARG A 393 -5.32 -22.11 -3.08
N PRO A 394 -5.86 -21.01 -2.51
CA PRO A 394 -5.89 -20.82 -1.07
C PRO A 394 -6.44 -22.03 -0.32
N THR A 395 -5.74 -22.41 0.74
CA THR A 395 -6.08 -23.57 1.57
C THR A 395 -6.71 -23.15 2.90
N LEU A 396 -6.56 -21.88 3.31
CA LEU A 396 -7.25 -21.35 4.47
C LEU A 396 -8.76 -21.23 4.21
N PRO A 397 -9.60 -21.33 5.24
CA PRO A 397 -11.03 -21.12 5.12
C PRO A 397 -11.34 -19.71 4.60
N SER A 398 -12.41 -19.57 3.82
CA SER A 398 -12.91 -18.29 3.33
C SER A 398 -14.37 -18.08 3.75
N HIS A 399 -14.75 -16.83 3.98
CA HIS A 399 -16.15 -16.44 4.29
C HIS A 399 -17.12 -16.74 3.15
N GLN A 400 -16.60 -16.86 1.93
CA GLN A 400 -17.40 -17.22 0.75
C GLN A 400 -16.68 -18.33 -0.01
N PRO A 401 -17.26 -19.55 -0.10
CA PRO A 401 -16.64 -20.66 -0.81
C PRO A 401 -16.19 -20.29 -2.23
N GLY A 402 -14.95 -20.62 -2.57
CA GLY A 402 -14.36 -20.34 -3.89
C GLY A 402 -13.90 -18.87 -4.10
N SER A 403 -14.03 -18.01 -3.09
CA SER A 403 -13.59 -16.62 -3.15
C SER A 403 -12.77 -16.29 -1.92
N PHE A 404 -11.45 -16.42 -2.02
CA PHE A 404 -10.51 -16.04 -0.95
C PHE A 404 -10.03 -14.61 -1.19
N LYS A 405 -10.23 -13.74 -0.21
CA LYS A 405 -9.96 -12.30 -0.25
C LYS A 405 -9.09 -11.83 0.91
N ILE A 406 -8.70 -10.56 0.90
CA ILE A 406 -7.93 -9.91 1.98
C ILE A 406 -8.61 -10.11 3.34
N ARG A 407 -9.92 -9.97 3.41
CA ARG A 407 -10.69 -10.18 4.65
C ARG A 407 -10.47 -11.56 5.28
N ASP A 408 -10.27 -12.60 4.47
CA ASP A 408 -10.11 -13.97 4.95
C ASP A 408 -8.74 -14.21 5.63
N LEU A 409 -7.75 -13.35 5.35
CA LEU A 409 -6.49 -13.31 6.10
C LEU A 409 -6.66 -12.62 7.46
N LEU A 410 -7.46 -11.55 7.52
CA LEU A 410 -7.56 -10.67 8.69
C LEU A 410 -8.65 -11.11 9.66
N ILE A 411 -9.76 -11.63 9.16
CA ILE A 411 -10.95 -12.02 9.92
C ILE A 411 -11.07 -13.54 9.83
N PRO A 412 -10.97 -14.28 10.96
CA PRO A 412 -11.18 -15.72 10.92
C PRO A 412 -12.59 -16.06 10.45
N SER A 413 -12.69 -16.90 9.43
CA SER A 413 -13.95 -17.55 9.10
C SER A 413 -14.15 -18.73 10.04
N SER A 414 -15.26 -18.78 10.78
CA SER A 414 -15.64 -19.86 11.70
C SER A 414 -15.81 -21.20 10.99
#